data_bec6939a2f7918b1e6c64635ff28cda7
#
_entry.id   bec6939a2f7918b1e6c64635ff28cda7
#
_cell.length_a   1.000
_cell.length_b   1.000
_cell.length_c   1.000
_cell.angle_alpha   90.00
_cell.angle_beta   90.00
_cell.angle_gamma   90.00
#
_symmetry.space_group_name_H-M   'P 1'
#
loop_
_entity.id
_entity.type
_entity.pdbx_description
1 polymer ?
#
loop_
_entity_poly.entity_id
_entity_poly.type
_entity_poly.pdbx_seq_one_letter_code
_entity_poly.pdbx_strand_id
1 'polypeptide(L)'
;ESEGDGVLVVGLLDDSPVKDKLFKNDLITSINNQIVKSSTEFISLLKSYEIGDTVEIGLVRDEKQLKIKTTLIEHVEYANEPMVGFLASTPNQKFTFPFDIDINTGNVGGPSAGMMMALNVYNLLTESDITNGEKIAGTGTIEIDGSVGPVGGVKQKVIAAKRANASLILVPTANYLEASVFSDENTSIVAVDSFEEALDVISDFSSR
;
A
#
# COMPACT_ATOMS: atom_id res chain seq x y z
N GLU A 1 -7.59 -14.67 -2.52
CA GLU A 1 -7.98 -14.49 -1.10
C GLU A 1 -6.75 -14.24 -0.26
N SER A 2 -6.83 -13.34 0.71
CA SER A 2 -5.75 -13.10 1.66
C SER A 2 -6.18 -13.59 3.05
N GLU A 3 -5.32 -14.37 3.70
CA GLU A 3 -5.51 -14.79 5.07
C GLU A 3 -4.31 -14.36 5.91
N GLY A 4 -4.57 -13.95 7.14
CA GLY A 4 -3.57 -13.60 8.15
C GLY A 4 -4.04 -14.08 9.52
N ASP A 5 -3.21 -13.88 10.54
CA ASP A 5 -3.51 -14.31 11.90
C ASP A 5 -4.33 -13.28 12.70
N GLY A 6 -4.68 -12.15 12.10
CA GLY A 6 -5.36 -11.04 12.75
C GLY A 6 -4.74 -9.68 12.40
N VAL A 7 -4.93 -8.70 13.26
CA VAL A 7 -4.43 -7.33 13.08
C VAL A 7 -3.43 -6.98 14.19
N LEU A 8 -2.18 -6.82 13.81
CA LEU A 8 -1.11 -6.46 14.74
C LEU A 8 -1.10 -4.96 14.99
N VAL A 9 -1.11 -4.56 16.26
CA VAL A 9 -0.91 -3.17 16.68
C VAL A 9 0.58 -2.85 16.58
N VAL A 10 0.97 -2.02 15.61
CA VAL A 10 2.37 -1.61 15.41
C VAL A 10 2.70 -0.28 16.08
N GLY A 11 1.68 0.51 16.40
CA GLY A 11 1.79 1.78 17.11
C GLY A 11 0.43 2.34 17.45
N LEU A 12 0.41 3.42 18.24
CA LEU A 12 -0.80 4.16 18.60
C LEU A 12 -0.68 5.60 18.12
N LEU A 13 -1.81 6.21 17.76
CA LEU A 13 -1.86 7.64 17.48
C LEU A 13 -1.80 8.45 18.80
N ASP A 14 -1.33 9.70 18.73
CA ASP A 14 -1.13 10.54 19.93
C ASP A 14 -2.42 10.76 20.73
N ASP A 15 -3.54 10.98 20.05
CA ASP A 15 -4.87 11.21 20.65
C ASP A 15 -5.76 9.96 20.62
N SER A 16 -5.16 8.78 20.62
CA SER A 16 -5.87 7.50 20.55
C SER A 16 -6.75 7.24 21.78
N PRO A 17 -8.05 6.90 21.61
CA PRO A 17 -8.95 6.53 22.71
C PRO A 17 -8.60 5.17 23.33
N VAL A 18 -7.66 4.45 22.75
CA VAL A 18 -7.18 3.14 23.23
C VAL A 18 -5.77 3.19 23.82
N LYS A 19 -5.23 4.39 24.09
CA LYS A 19 -3.84 4.61 24.55
C LYS A 19 -3.50 3.82 25.83
N ASP A 20 -4.46 3.64 26.72
CA ASP A 20 -4.29 2.88 27.98
C ASP A 20 -4.84 1.44 27.90
N LYS A 21 -5.31 0.99 26.72
CA LYS A 21 -5.99 -0.28 26.53
C LYS A 21 -5.30 -1.19 25.54
N LEU A 22 -4.77 -0.63 24.44
CA LEU A 22 -3.98 -1.34 23.44
C LEU A 22 -2.50 -0.99 23.59
N PHE A 23 -1.66 -1.96 23.28
CA PHE A 23 -0.22 -1.81 23.30
C PHE A 23 0.39 -2.35 22.01
N LYS A 24 1.59 -1.88 21.68
CA LYS A 24 2.36 -2.43 20.56
C LYS A 24 2.53 -3.94 20.75
N ASN A 25 2.38 -4.68 19.66
CA ASN A 25 2.38 -6.14 19.55
C ASN A 25 1.10 -6.85 20.05
N ASP A 26 0.04 -6.13 20.44
CA ASP A 26 -1.26 -6.77 20.57
C ASP A 26 -1.73 -7.31 19.23
N LEU A 27 -2.28 -8.51 19.22
CA LEU A 27 -2.89 -9.11 18.04
C LEU A 27 -4.41 -9.06 18.16
N ILE A 28 -5.06 -8.18 17.43
CA ILE A 28 -6.52 -8.09 17.38
C ILE A 28 -7.06 -9.21 16.53
N THR A 29 -8.03 -9.94 17.06
CA THR A 29 -8.63 -11.13 16.40
C THR A 29 -10.12 -10.98 16.15
N SER A 30 -10.78 -9.98 16.75
CA SER A 30 -12.21 -9.75 16.49
C SER A 30 -12.64 -8.33 16.84
N ILE A 31 -13.74 -7.90 16.24
CA ILE A 31 -14.51 -6.71 16.60
C ILE A 31 -15.98 -7.11 16.77
N ASN A 32 -16.61 -6.77 17.88
CA ASN A 32 -17.98 -7.16 18.23
C ASN A 32 -18.26 -8.66 17.97
N ASN A 33 -17.31 -9.55 18.34
CA ASN A 33 -17.28 -10.99 18.12
C ASN A 33 -17.20 -11.43 16.63
N GLN A 34 -17.07 -10.54 15.67
CA GLN A 34 -16.75 -10.89 14.30
C GLN A 34 -15.24 -11.05 14.17
N ILE A 35 -14.81 -12.23 13.71
CA ILE A 35 -13.38 -12.56 13.55
C ILE A 35 -12.82 -11.70 12.41
N VAL A 36 -11.61 -11.19 12.62
CA VAL A 36 -10.84 -10.47 11.60
C VAL A 36 -9.48 -11.14 11.43
N LYS A 37 -9.09 -11.38 10.20
CA LYS A 37 -7.84 -12.04 9.85
C LYS A 37 -6.80 -11.09 9.24
N SER A 38 -7.21 -9.88 8.87
CA SER A 38 -6.34 -8.89 8.25
C SER A 38 -6.73 -7.47 8.62
N SER A 39 -5.79 -6.52 8.46
CA SER A 39 -6.07 -5.08 8.60
C SER A 39 -7.11 -4.61 7.59
N THR A 40 -7.11 -5.14 6.37
CA THR A 40 -8.11 -4.83 5.35
C THR A 40 -9.53 -5.24 5.77
N GLU A 41 -9.71 -6.47 6.29
CA GLU A 41 -11.00 -6.91 6.84
C GLU A 41 -11.44 -6.05 8.02
N PHE A 42 -10.50 -5.73 8.92
CA PHE A 42 -10.79 -4.89 10.09
C PHE A 42 -11.27 -3.50 9.67
N ILE A 43 -10.57 -2.83 8.74
CA ILE A 43 -10.95 -1.52 8.22
C ILE A 43 -12.31 -1.59 7.49
N SER A 44 -12.51 -2.60 6.65
CA SER A 44 -13.79 -2.81 5.95
C SER A 44 -14.94 -2.98 6.93
N LEU A 45 -14.73 -3.71 8.02
CA LEU A 45 -15.74 -3.91 9.05
C LEU A 45 -16.01 -2.62 9.84
N LEU A 46 -14.97 -1.81 10.12
CA LEU A 46 -15.13 -0.51 10.77
C LEU A 46 -16.04 0.43 9.98
N LYS A 47 -15.99 0.41 8.65
CA LYS A 47 -16.85 1.23 7.78
C LYS A 47 -18.34 0.93 7.92
N SER A 48 -18.72 -0.18 8.57
CA SER A 48 -20.13 -0.51 8.87
C SER A 48 -20.66 0.13 10.17
N TYR A 49 -19.80 0.83 10.92
CA TYR A 49 -20.13 1.55 12.14
C TYR A 49 -20.07 3.06 11.93
N GLU A 50 -20.62 3.81 12.88
CA GLU A 50 -20.59 5.28 12.88
C GLU A 50 -19.50 5.80 13.86
N ILE A 51 -19.02 7.02 13.59
CA ILE A 51 -18.15 7.74 14.53
C ILE A 51 -18.93 7.96 15.83
N GLY A 52 -18.32 7.62 16.97
CA GLY A 52 -18.98 7.66 18.27
C GLY A 52 -19.55 6.32 18.73
N ASP A 53 -19.66 5.32 17.86
CA ASP A 53 -20.08 3.97 18.28
C ASP A 53 -19.08 3.34 19.24
N THR A 54 -19.60 2.55 20.17
CA THR A 54 -18.78 1.74 21.08
C THR A 54 -18.66 0.33 20.55
N VAL A 55 -17.42 -0.11 20.33
CA VAL A 55 -17.09 -1.47 19.85
C VAL A 55 -16.31 -2.24 20.89
N GLU A 56 -16.50 -3.57 20.91
CA GLU A 56 -15.69 -4.51 21.70
C GLU A 56 -14.64 -5.13 20.79
N ILE A 57 -13.36 -4.97 21.15
CA ILE A 57 -12.23 -5.53 20.43
C ILE A 57 -11.70 -6.73 21.21
N GLY A 58 -11.68 -7.91 20.56
CA GLY A 58 -11.00 -9.08 21.06
C GLY A 58 -9.56 -9.09 20.57
N LEU A 59 -8.63 -9.39 21.48
CA LEU A 59 -7.20 -9.40 21.17
C LEU A 59 -6.46 -10.50 21.95
N VAL A 60 -5.27 -10.84 21.46
CA VAL A 60 -4.30 -11.70 22.16
C VAL A 60 -3.11 -10.84 22.55
N ARG A 61 -2.73 -10.92 23.84
CA ARG A 61 -1.54 -10.30 24.43
C ARG A 61 -0.88 -11.32 25.37
N ASP A 62 0.41 -11.57 25.18
CA ASP A 62 1.16 -12.55 25.98
C ASP A 62 0.42 -13.89 26.09
N GLU A 63 -0.05 -14.41 24.95
CA GLU A 63 -0.83 -15.66 24.82
C GLU A 63 -2.20 -15.67 25.53
N LYS A 64 -2.65 -14.53 26.07
CA LYS A 64 -3.94 -14.40 26.75
C LYS A 64 -4.96 -13.70 25.87
N GLN A 65 -6.15 -14.27 25.78
CA GLN A 65 -7.27 -13.63 25.14
C GLN A 65 -7.85 -12.53 26.06
N LEU A 66 -7.97 -11.34 25.53
CA LEU A 66 -8.49 -10.18 26.21
C LEU A 66 -9.60 -9.52 25.39
N LYS A 67 -10.46 -8.77 26.05
CA LYS A 67 -11.47 -7.93 25.42
C LYS A 67 -11.41 -6.53 25.98
N ILE A 68 -11.47 -5.56 25.13
CA ILE A 68 -11.53 -4.15 25.49
C ILE A 68 -12.72 -3.48 24.80
N LYS A 69 -13.24 -2.42 25.40
CA LYS A 69 -14.25 -1.56 24.77
C LYS A 69 -13.66 -0.20 24.49
N THR A 70 -13.97 0.32 23.30
CA THR A 70 -13.55 1.65 22.89
C THR A 70 -14.63 2.32 22.05
N THR A 71 -14.56 3.64 21.97
CA THR A 71 -15.41 4.44 21.09
C THR A 71 -14.64 4.75 19.83
N LEU A 72 -15.29 4.63 18.68
CA LEU A 72 -14.72 4.97 17.38
C LEU A 72 -14.60 6.49 17.25
N ILE A 73 -13.48 6.94 16.73
CA ILE A 73 -13.20 8.35 16.44
C ILE A 73 -13.13 8.57 14.92
N GLU A 74 -13.15 9.82 14.49
CA GLU A 74 -12.96 10.16 13.10
C GLU A 74 -11.51 9.90 12.66
N HIS A 75 -11.36 9.37 11.44
CA HIS A 75 -10.05 9.11 10.85
C HIS A 75 -9.29 10.42 10.61
N VAL A 76 -7.98 10.43 10.89
CA VAL A 76 -7.15 11.65 10.83
C VAL A 76 -6.95 12.19 9.42
N GLU A 77 -7.08 11.36 8.39
CA GLU A 77 -6.87 11.73 6.98
C GLU A 77 -8.15 11.64 6.14
N TYR A 78 -9.10 10.79 6.52
CA TYR A 78 -10.34 10.54 5.76
C TYR A 78 -11.54 11.01 6.56
N ALA A 79 -12.12 12.14 6.15
CA ALA A 79 -13.31 12.69 6.81
C ALA A 79 -14.51 11.73 6.75
N ASN A 80 -15.26 11.66 7.85
CA ASN A 80 -16.43 10.78 8.04
C ASN A 80 -16.11 9.26 8.05
N GLU A 81 -14.85 8.85 8.09
CA GLU A 81 -14.50 7.44 8.28
C GLU A 81 -14.19 7.13 9.77
N PRO A 82 -14.79 6.06 10.34
CA PRO A 82 -14.52 5.68 11.71
C PRO A 82 -13.19 4.94 11.85
N MET A 83 -12.45 5.21 12.92
CA MET A 83 -11.25 4.45 13.28
C MET A 83 -11.14 4.20 14.78
N VAL A 84 -10.25 3.29 15.18
CA VAL A 84 -9.93 2.96 16.58
C VAL A 84 -8.77 3.80 17.12
N GLY A 85 -7.88 4.30 16.27
CA GLY A 85 -6.76 5.16 16.66
C GLY A 85 -5.44 4.43 16.90
N PHE A 86 -5.17 3.36 16.14
CA PHE A 86 -3.87 2.68 16.15
C PHE A 86 -3.38 2.40 14.73
N LEU A 87 -2.08 2.16 14.60
CA LEU A 87 -1.44 1.74 13.36
C LEU A 87 -1.50 0.22 13.26
N ALA A 88 -2.06 -0.28 12.16
CA ALA A 88 -2.35 -1.69 11.92
C ALA A 88 -1.38 -2.31 10.92
N SER A 89 -1.10 -3.61 11.10
CA SER A 89 -0.43 -4.45 10.11
C SER A 89 -1.06 -5.84 10.14
N THR A 90 -0.98 -6.60 9.03
CA THR A 90 -1.41 -7.99 8.99
C THR A 90 -0.19 -8.90 9.11
N PRO A 91 0.01 -9.57 10.25
CA PRO A 91 1.11 -10.51 10.39
C PRO A 91 0.82 -11.79 9.58
N ASN A 92 1.88 -12.42 9.07
CA ASN A 92 1.81 -13.70 8.36
C ASN A 92 0.77 -13.75 7.23
N GLN A 93 0.56 -12.60 6.56
CA GLN A 93 -0.41 -12.52 5.45
C GLN A 93 -0.02 -13.50 4.33
N LYS A 94 -0.96 -14.38 3.99
CA LYS A 94 -0.83 -15.32 2.88
C LYS A 94 -1.82 -14.93 1.79
N PHE A 95 -1.33 -14.90 0.57
CA PHE A 95 -2.15 -14.68 -0.61
C PHE A 95 -2.25 -16.00 -1.38
N THR A 96 -3.46 -16.39 -1.76
CA THR A 96 -3.69 -17.53 -2.64
C THR A 96 -4.02 -17.01 -4.04
N PHE A 97 -3.16 -17.34 -4.99
CA PHE A 97 -3.34 -17.02 -6.40
C PHE A 97 -3.74 -18.30 -7.18
N PRO A 98 -4.44 -18.17 -8.32
CA PRO A 98 -4.80 -19.30 -9.17
C PRO A 98 -3.59 -19.90 -9.92
N PHE A 99 -2.41 -19.29 -9.79
CA PHE A 99 -1.14 -19.69 -10.40
C PHE A 99 0.01 -19.36 -9.45
N ASP A 100 1.13 -20.05 -9.62
CA ASP A 100 2.33 -19.81 -8.81
C ASP A 100 3.01 -18.50 -9.27
N ILE A 101 3.29 -17.62 -8.31
CA ILE A 101 4.04 -16.38 -8.53
C ILE A 101 5.32 -16.46 -7.69
N ASP A 102 6.48 -16.41 -8.35
CA ASP A 102 7.77 -16.25 -7.71
C ASP A 102 8.34 -14.87 -8.05
N ILE A 103 8.49 -14.02 -7.02
CA ILE A 103 9.02 -12.67 -7.18
C ILE A 103 10.39 -12.61 -6.50
N ASN A 104 11.45 -12.67 -7.30
CA ASN A 104 12.80 -12.48 -6.81
C ASN A 104 13.21 -11.02 -6.93
N THR A 105 13.22 -10.32 -5.81
CA THR A 105 13.60 -8.89 -5.78
C THR A 105 15.12 -8.66 -5.75
N GLY A 106 15.91 -9.73 -5.63
CA GLY A 106 17.35 -9.64 -5.49
C GLY A 106 17.76 -8.74 -4.31
N ASN A 107 18.52 -7.68 -4.60
CA ASN A 107 18.96 -6.70 -3.60
C ASN A 107 18.01 -5.48 -3.48
N VAL A 108 16.87 -5.49 -4.12
CA VAL A 108 15.87 -4.41 -4.04
C VAL A 108 15.12 -4.55 -2.72
N GLY A 109 15.33 -3.59 -1.82
CA GLY A 109 14.67 -3.52 -0.53
C GLY A 109 13.73 -2.32 -0.43
N GLY A 110 12.72 -2.43 0.43
CA GLY A 110 11.76 -1.38 0.71
C GLY A 110 10.61 -1.27 -0.32
N PRO A 111 9.55 -0.54 0.02
CA PRO A 111 8.30 -0.51 -0.74
C PRO A 111 8.35 0.32 -2.03
N SER A 112 9.41 1.10 -2.25
CA SER A 112 9.50 2.10 -3.33
C SER A 112 9.57 1.52 -4.76
N ALA A 113 9.71 0.21 -4.92
CA ALA A 113 9.65 -0.48 -6.20
C ALA A 113 8.28 -1.15 -6.43
N GLY A 114 7.35 -1.05 -5.49
CA GLY A 114 6.08 -1.78 -5.49
C GLY A 114 5.28 -1.57 -6.76
N MET A 115 5.09 -0.32 -7.19
CA MET A 115 4.38 0.00 -8.43
C MET A 115 5.01 -0.70 -9.65
N MET A 116 6.33 -0.62 -9.80
CA MET A 116 7.02 -1.23 -10.94
C MET A 116 7.00 -2.76 -10.90
N MET A 117 7.05 -3.36 -9.71
CA MET A 117 6.87 -4.81 -9.55
C MET A 117 5.47 -5.24 -9.93
N ALA A 118 4.44 -4.52 -9.52
CA ALA A 118 3.06 -4.79 -9.90
C ALA A 118 2.85 -4.68 -11.42
N LEU A 119 3.39 -3.62 -12.05
CA LEU A 119 3.36 -3.45 -13.51
C LEU A 119 4.08 -4.58 -14.24
N ASN A 120 5.22 -5.04 -13.71
CA ASN A 120 5.94 -6.18 -14.31
C ASN A 120 5.15 -7.49 -14.19
N VAL A 121 4.54 -7.77 -13.04
CA VAL A 121 3.66 -8.94 -12.87
C VAL A 121 2.47 -8.85 -13.82
N TYR A 122 1.84 -7.69 -13.93
CA TYR A 122 0.74 -7.48 -14.87
C TYR A 122 1.18 -7.74 -16.32
N ASN A 123 2.34 -7.20 -16.73
CA ASN A 123 2.90 -7.43 -18.07
C ASN A 123 3.15 -8.91 -18.37
N LEU A 124 3.63 -9.67 -17.36
CA LEU A 124 3.85 -11.12 -17.51
C LEU A 124 2.56 -11.94 -17.62
N LEU A 125 1.44 -11.38 -17.14
CA LEU A 125 0.11 -12.02 -17.17
C LEU A 125 -0.72 -11.62 -18.40
N THR A 126 -0.28 -10.62 -19.17
CA THR A 126 -0.93 -10.18 -20.42
C THR A 126 -0.38 -10.94 -21.63
N GLU A 127 -1.19 -11.07 -22.68
CA GLU A 127 -0.78 -11.76 -23.92
C GLU A 127 0.27 -10.98 -24.73
N SER A 128 0.31 -9.66 -24.55
CA SER A 128 1.23 -8.76 -25.26
C SER A 128 2.03 -7.92 -24.30
N ASP A 129 3.25 -7.55 -24.69
CA ASP A 129 4.08 -6.63 -23.92
C ASP A 129 3.45 -5.23 -23.87
N ILE A 130 3.02 -4.81 -22.67
CA ILE A 130 2.39 -3.49 -22.45
C ILE A 130 3.33 -2.32 -22.79
N THR A 131 4.63 -2.56 -22.79
CA THR A 131 5.64 -1.53 -23.08
C THR A 131 5.93 -1.39 -24.58
N ASN A 132 5.46 -2.32 -25.41
CA ASN A 132 5.77 -2.41 -26.84
C ASN A 132 7.29 -2.32 -27.12
N GLY A 133 8.11 -2.89 -26.23
CA GLY A 133 9.57 -2.87 -26.30
C GLY A 133 10.24 -1.59 -25.80
N GLU A 134 9.47 -0.60 -25.35
CA GLU A 134 10.00 0.61 -24.75
C GLU A 134 10.63 0.34 -23.37
N LYS A 135 11.69 1.06 -23.07
CA LYS A 135 12.36 0.96 -21.78
C LYS A 135 11.75 1.92 -20.76
N ILE A 136 10.90 1.38 -19.92
CA ILE A 136 10.16 2.12 -18.90
C ILE A 136 10.81 1.90 -17.54
N ALA A 137 11.03 2.97 -16.82
CA ALA A 137 11.46 2.95 -15.43
C ALA A 137 10.42 3.65 -14.54
N GLY A 138 10.52 3.48 -13.25
CA GLY A 138 9.64 4.19 -12.32
C GLY A 138 9.98 3.91 -10.86
N THR A 139 9.28 4.59 -10.01
CA THR A 139 9.32 4.40 -8.57
C THR A 139 7.97 4.79 -7.96
N GLY A 140 7.58 4.14 -6.88
CA GLY A 140 6.33 4.37 -6.16
C GLY A 140 6.05 3.19 -5.23
N THR A 141 5.44 3.46 -4.09
CA THR A 141 4.78 2.39 -3.34
C THR A 141 3.51 1.99 -4.07
N ILE A 142 2.93 0.85 -3.73
CA ILE A 142 1.61 0.43 -4.20
C ILE A 142 0.83 -0.10 -3.01
N GLU A 143 -0.41 0.36 -2.88
CA GLU A 143 -1.35 -0.11 -1.86
C GLU A 143 -2.32 -1.14 -2.47
N ILE A 144 -3.09 -1.81 -1.61
CA ILE A 144 -4.05 -2.84 -2.05
C ILE A 144 -5.15 -2.27 -2.95
N ASP A 145 -5.54 -1.02 -2.75
CA ASP A 145 -6.53 -0.33 -3.57
C ASP A 145 -5.97 0.18 -4.92
N GLY A 146 -4.69 -0.06 -5.18
CA GLY A 146 -4.01 0.37 -6.39
C GLY A 146 -3.44 1.78 -6.32
N SER A 147 -3.57 2.50 -5.20
CA SER A 147 -2.97 3.83 -5.04
C SER A 147 -1.44 3.77 -5.00
N VAL A 148 -0.81 4.81 -5.56
CA VAL A 148 0.65 4.94 -5.65
C VAL A 148 1.12 6.04 -4.70
N GLY A 149 1.95 5.65 -3.73
CA GLY A 149 2.44 6.56 -2.70
C GLY A 149 3.85 7.10 -2.94
N PRO A 150 4.20 8.19 -2.23
CA PRO A 150 5.47 8.90 -2.37
C PRO A 150 6.66 8.07 -1.87
N VAL A 151 7.85 8.43 -2.37
CA VAL A 151 9.10 7.74 -2.06
C VAL A 151 10.24 8.72 -1.79
N GLY A 152 11.28 8.23 -1.10
CA GLY A 152 12.52 8.98 -0.93
C GLY A 152 13.52 8.77 -2.06
N GLY A 153 14.47 9.71 -2.21
CA GLY A 153 15.60 9.57 -3.12
C GLY A 153 15.25 9.62 -4.61
N VAL A 154 14.22 10.38 -4.98
CA VAL A 154 13.71 10.48 -6.35
C VAL A 154 14.77 10.94 -7.33
N LYS A 155 15.54 11.96 -6.98
CA LYS A 155 16.65 12.46 -7.81
C LYS A 155 17.62 11.35 -8.25
N GLN A 156 18.07 10.53 -7.30
CA GLN A 156 19.02 9.44 -7.58
C GLN A 156 18.39 8.38 -8.49
N LYS A 157 17.11 8.09 -8.29
CA LYS A 157 16.37 7.11 -9.08
C LYS A 157 16.16 7.58 -10.51
N VAL A 158 15.78 8.84 -10.71
CA VAL A 158 15.64 9.43 -12.05
C VAL A 158 16.99 9.43 -12.78
N ILE A 159 18.07 9.83 -12.12
CA ILE A 159 19.41 9.79 -12.72
C ILE A 159 19.80 8.36 -13.11
N ALA A 160 19.50 7.37 -12.29
CA ALA A 160 19.78 5.96 -12.59
C ALA A 160 18.94 5.48 -13.80
N ALA A 161 17.67 5.81 -13.86
CA ALA A 161 16.77 5.47 -14.96
C ALA A 161 17.26 6.07 -16.29
N LYS A 162 17.67 7.33 -16.30
CA LYS A 162 18.27 7.99 -17.47
C LYS A 162 19.55 7.31 -17.92
N ARG A 163 20.46 6.96 -16.98
CA ARG A 163 21.66 6.20 -17.31
C ARG A 163 21.37 4.81 -17.90
N ALA A 164 20.24 4.23 -17.54
CA ALA A 164 19.75 3.00 -18.14
C ALA A 164 19.05 3.21 -19.48
N ASN A 165 19.00 4.44 -20.01
CA ASN A 165 18.30 4.85 -21.23
C ASN A 165 16.80 4.53 -21.19
N ALA A 166 16.14 4.82 -20.06
CA ALA A 166 14.68 4.77 -19.99
C ALA A 166 14.08 5.92 -20.80
N SER A 167 13.13 5.60 -21.69
CA SER A 167 12.38 6.58 -22.50
C SER A 167 11.23 7.21 -21.69
N LEU A 168 10.67 6.46 -20.75
CA LEU A 168 9.62 6.91 -19.84
C LEU A 168 10.01 6.62 -18.40
N ILE A 169 9.76 7.58 -17.50
CA ILE A 169 9.93 7.42 -16.04
C ILE A 169 8.63 7.79 -15.34
N LEU A 170 8.03 6.83 -14.63
CA LEU A 170 6.84 7.02 -13.82
C LEU A 170 7.23 7.37 -12.38
N VAL A 171 6.63 8.40 -11.83
CA VAL A 171 6.86 8.85 -10.45
C VAL A 171 5.54 9.19 -9.77
N PRO A 172 5.42 9.03 -8.44
CA PRO A 172 4.24 9.51 -7.72
C PRO A 172 4.04 11.01 -7.92
N THR A 173 2.80 11.48 -8.04
CA THR A 173 2.48 12.90 -8.20
C THR A 173 3.14 13.77 -7.12
N ALA A 174 3.17 13.29 -5.88
CA ALA A 174 3.84 13.98 -4.77
C ALA A 174 5.36 14.19 -5.00
N ASN A 175 5.97 13.37 -5.84
CA ASN A 175 7.41 13.46 -6.19
C ASN A 175 7.68 14.14 -7.53
N TYR A 176 6.65 14.50 -8.29
CA TYR A 176 6.79 14.99 -9.66
C TYR A 176 7.64 16.25 -9.77
N LEU A 177 7.42 17.23 -8.89
CA LEU A 177 8.17 18.50 -8.92
C LEU A 177 9.68 18.29 -8.75
N GLU A 178 10.09 17.35 -7.87
CA GLU A 178 11.50 16.99 -7.68
C GLU A 178 12.06 16.25 -8.90
N ALA A 179 11.26 15.40 -9.54
CA ALA A 179 11.66 14.56 -10.65
C ALA A 179 11.73 15.34 -11.98
N SER A 180 10.75 16.19 -12.26
CA SER A 180 10.52 16.84 -13.55
C SER A 180 11.68 17.74 -14.00
N VAL A 181 12.46 18.28 -13.08
CA VAL A 181 13.66 19.08 -13.40
C VAL A 181 14.74 18.31 -14.16
N PHE A 182 14.65 16.98 -14.21
CA PHE A 182 15.56 16.09 -14.92
C PHE A 182 15.00 15.59 -16.27
N SER A 183 13.82 16.05 -16.68
CA SER A 183 13.23 15.71 -17.98
C SER A 183 14.07 16.34 -19.10
N ASP A 184 14.17 15.66 -20.24
CA ASP A 184 14.79 16.15 -21.47
C ASP A 184 14.13 15.55 -22.73
N GLU A 185 14.71 15.80 -23.90
CA GLU A 185 14.16 15.33 -25.18
C GLU A 185 14.12 13.81 -25.32
N ASN A 186 14.95 13.07 -24.57
CA ASN A 186 15.10 11.62 -24.65
C ASN A 186 14.34 10.87 -23.55
N THR A 187 13.88 11.56 -22.51
CA THR A 187 13.28 10.93 -21.33
C THR A 187 12.07 11.74 -20.86
N SER A 188 10.90 11.15 -20.99
CA SER A 188 9.66 11.69 -20.43
C SER A 188 9.53 11.30 -18.96
N ILE A 189 9.16 12.25 -18.11
CA ILE A 189 8.84 11.98 -16.70
C ILE A 189 7.37 12.30 -16.49
N VAL A 190 6.59 11.31 -16.05
CA VAL A 190 5.15 11.42 -15.89
C VAL A 190 4.74 11.08 -14.46
N ALA A 191 3.86 11.90 -13.91
CA ALA A 191 3.26 11.69 -12.60
C ALA A 191 2.13 10.67 -12.68
N VAL A 192 2.00 9.84 -11.64
CA VAL A 192 0.88 8.89 -11.50
C VAL A 192 0.50 8.76 -10.03
N ASP A 193 -0.80 8.60 -9.77
CA ASP A 193 -1.36 8.42 -8.42
C ASP A 193 -1.96 7.02 -8.22
N SER A 194 -2.09 6.23 -9.31
CA SER A 194 -2.64 4.88 -9.24
C SER A 194 -1.97 3.93 -10.23
N PHE A 195 -2.16 2.64 -9.98
CA PHE A 195 -1.76 1.56 -10.90
C PHE A 195 -2.46 1.66 -12.26
N GLU A 196 -3.75 1.99 -12.25
CA GLU A 196 -4.55 2.15 -13.46
C GLU A 196 -4.01 3.32 -14.31
N GLU A 197 -3.77 4.47 -13.70
CA GLU A 197 -3.17 5.62 -14.39
C GLU A 197 -1.79 5.29 -14.97
N ALA A 198 -0.97 4.51 -14.24
CA ALA A 198 0.33 4.07 -14.74
C ALA A 198 0.19 3.18 -16.00
N LEU A 199 -0.81 2.30 -16.05
CA LEU A 199 -1.12 1.49 -17.25
C LEU A 199 -1.56 2.36 -18.42
N ASP A 200 -2.43 3.35 -18.19
CA ASP A 200 -2.90 4.27 -19.22
C ASP A 200 -1.75 5.07 -19.81
N VAL A 201 -0.86 5.61 -18.95
CA VAL A 201 0.33 6.35 -19.38
C VAL A 201 1.27 5.47 -20.21
N ILE A 202 1.48 4.21 -19.82
CA ILE A 202 2.30 3.26 -20.59
C ILE A 202 1.66 2.99 -21.94
N SER A 203 0.37 2.73 -21.98
CA SER A 203 -0.38 2.47 -23.21
C SER A 203 -0.30 3.63 -24.20
N ASP A 204 -0.54 4.85 -23.71
CA ASP A 204 -0.47 6.07 -24.51
C ASP A 204 0.94 6.35 -25.04
N PHE A 205 1.96 6.09 -24.20
CA PHE A 205 3.36 6.29 -24.56
C PHE A 205 3.81 5.28 -25.63
N SER A 206 3.45 4.01 -25.46
CA SER A 206 3.85 2.90 -26.34
C SER A 206 3.08 2.86 -27.67
N SER A 207 2.05 3.70 -27.82
CA SER A 207 1.24 3.83 -29.04
C SER A 207 1.74 4.92 -30.00
N ARG A 208 2.79 5.66 -29.63
CA ARG A 208 3.40 6.73 -30.44
C ARG A 208 4.43 6.20 -31.43
#